data_4d5d1a56129b4131e79945db7aac4cf2
#
_entry.id   4d5d1a56129b4131e79945db7aac4cf2
#
_cell.length_a   1.000
_cell.length_b   1.000
_cell.length_c   1.000
_cell.angle_alpha   90.00
_cell.angle_beta   90.00
_cell.angle_gamma   90.00
#
_symmetry.space_group_name_H-M   'P 1'
#
loop_
_entity.id
_entity.type
_entity.pdbx_description
1 polymer ?
#
loop_
_entity_poly.entity_id
_entity_poly.type
_entity_poly.pdbx_seq_one_letter_code
_entity_poly.pdbx_strand_id
1 'polypeptide(L)'
;MNSSSSARRDFLQLLSGAFGAAWVTANWPALVSAAEHAHQAVKSGKTALEVLTQEQARELDALTACIIPTDATPGAREAGVLYFIDHALKTFASDCVPTYERGLKEVQNLTAELFPGVTRFSAAAEEQKLKVLTHLSADSEKEMSSERRHTPSDTGDFFKTLRLHTVMGFLVDPEGGGNRDFVGWKTIGRDPAHSFSPPFGFYDKDYPGWQPATAETEKK
;
A
#
# COMPACT_ATOMS: atom_id res chain seq x y z
N MET A 1 -2.34 12.94 24.28
CA MET A 1 -2.20 13.23 22.85
C MET A 1 -1.82 11.93 22.13
N ASN A 2 -2.74 10.93 22.02
CA ASN A 2 -2.48 9.62 21.40
C ASN A 2 -3.63 9.14 20.51
N SER A 3 -4.50 10.04 19.99
CA SER A 3 -5.68 9.62 19.23
C SER A 3 -5.41 9.27 17.77
N SER A 4 -4.34 9.83 17.17
CA SER A 4 -4.06 9.60 15.74
C SER A 4 -3.45 8.22 15.45
N SER A 5 -2.63 7.68 16.36
CA SER A 5 -2.01 6.37 16.16
C SER A 5 -3.02 5.21 16.32
N SER A 6 -4.03 5.39 17.18
CA SER A 6 -5.11 4.40 17.36
C SER A 6 -6.00 4.32 16.12
N ALA A 7 -6.47 5.46 15.62
CA ALA A 7 -7.35 5.51 14.45
C ALA A 7 -6.69 4.89 13.20
N ARG A 8 -5.39 5.07 13.05
CA ARG A 8 -4.60 4.51 11.95
C ARG A 8 -4.44 2.99 12.04
N ARG A 9 -4.18 2.48 13.24
CA ARG A 9 -4.12 1.04 13.49
C ARG A 9 -5.48 0.38 13.23
N ASP A 10 -6.56 1.00 13.73
CA ASP A 10 -7.92 0.51 13.55
C ASP A 10 -8.32 0.50 12.07
N PHE A 11 -7.91 1.53 11.31
CA PHE A 11 -8.11 1.61 9.86
C PHE A 11 -7.37 0.48 9.12
N LEU A 12 -6.10 0.25 9.43
CA LEU A 12 -5.31 -0.82 8.80
C LEU A 12 -5.84 -2.22 9.16
N GLN A 13 -6.28 -2.41 10.40
CA GLN A 13 -6.90 -3.66 10.83
C GLN A 13 -8.25 -3.91 10.14
N LEU A 14 -9.06 -2.87 9.96
CA LEU A 14 -10.34 -2.95 9.25
C LEU A 14 -10.14 -3.31 7.78
N LEU A 15 -9.12 -2.74 7.13
CA LEU A 15 -8.77 -3.04 5.75
C LEU A 15 -8.23 -4.45 5.57
N SER A 16 -7.42 -4.96 6.49
CA SER A 16 -6.89 -6.33 6.42
C SER A 16 -7.98 -7.40 6.52
N GLY A 17 -9.08 -7.11 7.22
CA GLY A 17 -10.25 -8.00 7.31
C GLY A 17 -11.18 -7.96 6.09
N ALA A 18 -11.11 -6.91 5.26
CA ALA A 18 -12.01 -6.71 4.12
C ALA A 18 -11.58 -7.41 2.83
N PHE A 19 -10.32 -7.85 2.74
CA PHE A 19 -9.84 -8.60 1.57
C PHE A 19 -10.10 -10.07 1.79
N GLY A 20 -11.12 -10.58 1.12
CA GLY A 20 -11.51 -11.98 1.24
C GLY A 20 -10.32 -12.92 0.97
N ALA A 21 -10.11 -13.87 1.86
CA ALA A 21 -9.10 -14.92 1.75
C ALA A 21 -9.09 -15.61 0.37
N ALA A 22 -10.21 -15.64 -0.31
CA ALA A 22 -10.37 -16.20 -1.65
C ALA A 22 -9.55 -15.47 -2.73
N TRP A 23 -9.44 -14.13 -2.66
CA TRP A 23 -8.63 -13.39 -3.62
C TRP A 23 -7.13 -13.61 -3.38
N VAL A 24 -6.73 -13.60 -2.11
CA VAL A 24 -5.33 -13.86 -1.73
C VAL A 24 -4.90 -15.28 -2.14
N THR A 25 -5.75 -16.28 -1.91
CA THR A 25 -5.44 -17.67 -2.30
C THR A 25 -5.41 -17.85 -3.82
N ALA A 26 -6.30 -17.20 -4.56
CA ALA A 26 -6.32 -17.25 -6.03
C ALA A 26 -5.07 -16.61 -6.68
N ASN A 27 -4.51 -15.57 -6.03
CA ASN A 27 -3.35 -14.85 -6.55
C ASN A 27 -2.04 -15.20 -5.84
N TRP A 28 -2.06 -16.14 -4.90
CA TRP A 28 -0.89 -16.51 -4.09
C TRP A 28 0.36 -16.88 -4.90
N PRO A 29 0.28 -17.71 -5.98
CA PRO A 29 1.45 -18.03 -6.78
C PRO A 29 2.07 -16.80 -7.47
N ALA A 30 1.24 -15.86 -7.92
CA ALA A 30 1.70 -14.63 -8.56
C ALA A 30 2.31 -13.66 -7.52
N LEU A 31 1.74 -13.60 -6.31
CA LEU A 31 2.28 -12.83 -5.20
C LEU A 31 3.66 -13.36 -4.76
N VAL A 32 3.83 -14.67 -4.69
CA VAL A 32 5.12 -15.31 -4.34
C VAL A 32 6.17 -15.05 -5.44
N SER A 33 5.79 -15.18 -6.71
CA SER A 33 6.70 -14.91 -7.83
C SER A 33 7.12 -13.43 -7.88
N ALA A 34 6.20 -12.52 -7.60
CA ALA A 34 6.48 -11.08 -7.48
C ALA A 34 7.45 -10.80 -6.33
N ALA A 35 7.28 -11.50 -5.21
CA ALA A 35 8.14 -11.41 -4.04
C ALA A 35 9.60 -11.80 -4.36
N GLU A 36 9.82 -12.91 -5.03
CA GLU A 36 11.16 -13.40 -5.39
C GLU A 36 11.91 -12.41 -6.30
N HIS A 37 11.22 -11.82 -7.28
CA HIS A 37 11.81 -10.83 -8.18
C HIS A 37 12.15 -9.51 -7.49
N ALA A 38 11.27 -9.03 -6.62
CA ALA A 38 11.50 -7.82 -5.84
C ALA A 38 12.67 -7.96 -4.86
N HIS A 39 12.82 -9.12 -4.24
CA HIS A 39 13.94 -9.42 -3.37
C HIS A 39 15.30 -9.37 -4.10
N GLN A 40 15.36 -9.87 -5.32
CA GLN A 40 16.56 -9.77 -6.16
C GLN A 40 16.86 -8.31 -6.56
N ALA A 41 15.84 -7.51 -6.87
CA ALA A 41 15.99 -6.10 -7.24
C ALA A 41 16.50 -5.25 -6.05
N VAL A 42 15.98 -5.49 -4.86
CA VAL A 42 16.42 -4.79 -3.63
C VAL A 42 17.85 -5.18 -3.25
N LYS A 43 18.22 -6.47 -3.33
CA LYS A 43 19.60 -6.91 -3.09
C LYS A 43 20.60 -6.35 -4.09
N SER A 44 20.18 -6.11 -5.33
CA SER A 44 21.05 -5.56 -6.38
C SER A 44 21.21 -4.04 -6.31
N GLY A 45 20.56 -3.34 -5.39
CA GLY A 45 20.57 -1.88 -5.27
C GLY A 45 19.96 -1.15 -6.48
N LYS A 46 19.31 -1.87 -7.38
CA LYS A 46 18.65 -1.31 -8.56
C LYS A 46 17.21 -0.94 -8.18
N THR A 47 17.03 0.27 -7.71
CA THR A 47 15.72 0.94 -7.57
C THR A 47 15.21 1.46 -8.92
N ALA A 48 15.50 0.77 -10.02
CA ALA A 48 15.01 1.15 -11.34
C ALA A 48 13.52 0.79 -11.42
N LEU A 49 12.71 1.77 -11.76
CA LEU A 49 11.30 1.57 -12.07
C LEU A 49 11.19 0.72 -13.35
N GLU A 50 10.24 -0.21 -13.37
CA GLU A 50 10.06 -1.17 -14.46
C GLU A 50 8.91 -0.79 -15.41
N VAL A 51 7.87 -0.14 -14.88
CA VAL A 51 6.65 0.24 -15.61
C VAL A 51 6.43 1.74 -15.55
N LEU A 52 6.55 2.32 -14.37
CA LEU A 52 6.25 3.73 -14.14
C LEU A 52 7.34 4.65 -14.68
N THR A 53 6.94 5.74 -15.32
CA THR A 53 7.86 6.84 -15.60
C THR A 53 8.25 7.54 -14.30
N GLN A 54 9.37 8.28 -14.31
CA GLN A 54 9.83 9.06 -13.16
C GLN A 54 8.79 10.11 -12.70
N GLU A 55 8.00 10.62 -13.63
CA GLU A 55 6.94 11.57 -13.33
C GLU A 55 5.76 10.89 -12.63
N GLN A 56 5.27 9.79 -13.18
CA GLN A 56 4.22 8.97 -12.57
C GLN A 56 4.63 8.48 -11.18
N ALA A 57 5.87 8.07 -11.02
CA ALA A 57 6.41 7.62 -9.74
C ALA A 57 6.39 8.71 -8.67
N ARG A 58 6.73 9.97 -9.02
CA ARG A 58 6.65 11.08 -8.05
C ARG A 58 5.22 11.37 -7.61
N GLU A 59 4.27 11.35 -8.54
CA GLU A 59 2.86 11.55 -8.23
C GLU A 59 2.34 10.41 -7.35
N LEU A 60 2.68 9.18 -7.71
CA LEU A 60 2.27 7.98 -6.98
C LEU A 60 2.87 7.93 -5.57
N ASP A 61 4.15 8.27 -5.41
CA ASP A 61 4.81 8.38 -4.11
C ASP A 61 4.11 9.41 -3.20
N ALA A 62 3.74 10.56 -3.76
CA ALA A 62 3.00 11.57 -3.02
C ALA A 62 1.59 11.09 -2.62
N LEU A 63 0.89 10.40 -3.50
CA LEU A 63 -0.44 9.84 -3.23
C LEU A 63 -0.41 8.76 -2.15
N THR A 64 0.50 7.79 -2.26
CA THR A 64 0.65 6.72 -1.27
C THR A 64 1.07 7.25 0.10
N ALA A 65 1.94 8.28 0.13
CA ALA A 65 2.33 8.96 1.36
C ALA A 65 1.17 9.74 2.02
N CYS A 66 0.17 10.19 1.26
CA CYS A 66 -1.03 10.77 1.86
C CYS A 66 -2.00 9.70 2.39
N ILE A 67 -2.03 8.50 1.79
CA ILE A 67 -2.87 7.37 2.26
C ILE A 67 -2.30 6.77 3.55
N ILE A 68 -0.98 6.54 3.60
CA ILE A 68 -0.27 6.07 4.80
C ILE A 68 0.88 7.04 5.07
N PRO A 69 0.61 8.17 5.75
CA PRO A 69 1.60 9.20 5.99
C PRO A 69 2.63 8.77 7.03
N THR A 70 3.83 9.35 6.95
CA THR A 70 4.84 9.28 7.99
C THR A 70 4.45 10.26 9.10
N ASP A 71 4.33 9.75 10.33
CA ASP A 71 4.09 10.56 11.53
C ASP A 71 5.01 10.08 12.68
N ALA A 72 4.45 9.68 13.83
CA ALA A 72 5.21 9.02 14.89
C ALA A 72 5.68 7.61 14.49
N THR A 73 5.13 7.07 13.40
CA THR A 73 5.46 5.79 12.78
C THR A 73 5.83 5.96 11.31
N PRO A 74 6.69 5.10 10.75
CA PRO A 74 6.99 5.10 9.33
C PRO A 74 5.73 4.93 8.47
N GLY A 75 5.73 5.56 7.29
CA GLY A 75 4.64 5.52 6.34
C GLY A 75 4.93 4.71 5.08
N ALA A 76 4.16 4.98 4.01
CA ALA A 76 4.27 4.30 2.73
C ALA A 76 5.65 4.46 2.08
N ARG A 77 6.28 5.62 2.27
CA ARG A 77 7.62 5.91 1.71
C ARG A 77 8.69 5.02 2.30
N GLU A 78 8.75 4.95 3.62
CA GLU A 78 9.72 4.14 4.34
C GLU A 78 9.49 2.65 4.07
N ALA A 79 8.24 2.24 3.94
CA ALA A 79 7.88 0.88 3.55
C ALA A 79 8.25 0.53 2.09
N GLY A 80 8.55 1.52 1.25
CA GLY A 80 8.89 1.27 -0.16
C GLY A 80 7.67 0.89 -1.01
N VAL A 81 6.48 1.34 -0.65
CA VAL A 81 5.21 1.01 -1.33
C VAL A 81 5.22 1.33 -2.82
N LEU A 82 5.88 2.43 -3.22
CA LEU A 82 6.04 2.78 -4.63
C LEU A 82 6.63 1.63 -5.46
N TYR A 83 7.70 1.02 -4.95
CA TYR A 83 8.39 -0.06 -5.67
C TYR A 83 7.57 -1.34 -5.71
N PHE A 84 6.81 -1.62 -4.65
CA PHE A 84 5.83 -2.70 -4.66
C PHE A 84 4.77 -2.49 -5.75
N ILE A 85 4.21 -1.28 -5.87
CA ILE A 85 3.20 -0.98 -6.89
C ILE A 85 3.80 -1.09 -8.29
N ASP A 86 4.97 -0.52 -8.52
CA ASP A 86 5.65 -0.60 -9.83
C ASP A 86 5.88 -2.06 -10.25
N HIS A 87 6.34 -2.89 -9.32
CA HIS A 87 6.54 -4.31 -9.58
C HIS A 87 5.22 -5.08 -9.74
N ALA A 88 4.18 -4.75 -8.96
CA ALA A 88 2.86 -5.32 -9.12
C ALA A 88 2.27 -5.05 -10.51
N LEU A 89 2.43 -3.82 -11.01
CA LEU A 89 2.01 -3.41 -12.36
C LEU A 89 2.80 -4.13 -13.47
N LYS A 90 4.03 -4.57 -13.18
CA LYS A 90 4.82 -5.41 -14.07
C LYS A 90 4.31 -6.86 -14.13
N THR A 91 3.73 -7.34 -13.04
CA THR A 91 3.46 -8.76 -12.80
C THR A 91 1.95 -9.04 -12.67
N PHE A 92 1.47 -9.26 -11.46
CA PHE A 92 0.12 -9.75 -11.17
C PHE A 92 -1.01 -8.72 -11.35
N ALA A 93 -0.69 -7.43 -11.39
CA ALA A 93 -1.64 -6.34 -11.57
C ALA A 93 -1.41 -5.59 -12.91
N SER A 94 -0.88 -6.26 -13.92
CA SER A 94 -0.60 -5.66 -15.23
C SER A 94 -1.86 -5.16 -15.95
N ASP A 95 -3.01 -5.73 -15.66
CA ASP A 95 -4.31 -5.27 -16.12
C ASP A 95 -4.74 -3.92 -15.51
N CYS A 96 -4.15 -3.53 -14.39
CA CYS A 96 -4.39 -2.24 -13.75
C CYS A 96 -3.57 -1.09 -14.37
N VAL A 97 -2.60 -1.33 -15.25
CA VAL A 97 -1.77 -0.27 -15.85
C VAL A 97 -2.62 0.83 -16.48
N PRO A 98 -3.63 0.55 -17.31
CA PRO A 98 -4.47 1.60 -17.89
C PRO A 98 -5.25 2.41 -16.84
N THR A 99 -5.65 1.78 -15.73
CA THR A 99 -6.32 2.45 -14.61
C THR A 99 -5.38 3.43 -13.91
N TYR A 100 -4.11 3.06 -13.70
CA TYR A 100 -3.11 3.95 -13.15
C TYR A 100 -2.79 5.13 -14.07
N GLU A 101 -2.63 4.89 -15.37
CA GLU A 101 -2.36 5.95 -16.35
C GLU A 101 -3.48 6.99 -16.39
N ARG A 102 -4.73 6.53 -16.49
CA ARG A 102 -5.90 7.43 -16.48
C ARG A 102 -6.05 8.14 -15.14
N GLY A 103 -5.98 7.39 -14.04
CA GLY A 103 -6.19 7.93 -12.70
C GLY A 103 -5.14 8.99 -12.32
N LEU A 104 -3.87 8.79 -12.64
CA LEU A 104 -2.84 9.81 -12.41
C LEU A 104 -3.09 11.09 -13.22
N LYS A 105 -3.59 10.95 -14.45
CA LYS A 105 -3.98 12.09 -15.27
C LYS A 105 -5.19 12.83 -14.68
N GLU A 106 -6.19 12.11 -14.19
CA GLU A 106 -7.35 12.69 -13.51
C GLU A 106 -6.97 13.42 -12.23
N VAL A 107 -6.08 12.84 -11.41
CA VAL A 107 -5.53 13.52 -10.22
C VAL A 107 -4.86 14.83 -10.60
N GLN A 108 -4.11 14.86 -11.68
CA GLN A 108 -3.48 16.08 -12.18
C GLN A 108 -4.50 17.14 -12.61
N ASN A 109 -5.53 16.73 -13.37
CA ASN A 109 -6.62 17.60 -13.80
C ASN A 109 -7.38 18.17 -12.60
N LEU A 110 -7.78 17.32 -11.66
CA LEU A 110 -8.49 17.72 -10.44
C LEU A 110 -7.64 18.67 -9.59
N THR A 111 -6.34 18.42 -9.49
CA THR A 111 -5.42 19.30 -8.76
C THR A 111 -5.38 20.69 -9.38
N ALA A 112 -5.28 20.78 -10.71
CA ALA A 112 -5.25 22.06 -11.42
C ALA A 112 -6.59 22.80 -11.37
N GLU A 113 -7.71 22.08 -11.36
CA GLU A 113 -9.07 22.63 -11.21
C GLU A 113 -9.28 23.22 -9.82
N LEU A 114 -8.94 22.47 -8.78
CA LEU A 114 -9.14 22.91 -7.39
C LEU A 114 -8.15 24.00 -6.98
N PHE A 115 -6.96 24.00 -7.56
CA PHE A 115 -5.86 24.90 -7.18
C PHE A 115 -5.18 25.50 -8.41
N PRO A 116 -5.76 26.54 -9.02
CA PRO A 116 -5.16 27.23 -10.16
C PRO A 116 -3.70 27.64 -9.88
N GLY A 117 -2.79 27.22 -10.76
CA GLY A 117 -1.35 27.43 -10.60
C GLY A 117 -0.57 26.25 -10.00
N VAL A 118 -1.24 25.23 -9.48
CA VAL A 118 -0.62 23.96 -9.06
C VAL A 118 -0.79 22.95 -10.20
N THR A 119 0.30 22.62 -10.88
CA THR A 119 0.26 21.74 -12.06
C THR A 119 0.47 20.27 -11.74
N ARG A 120 0.89 19.94 -10.51
CA ARG A 120 1.22 18.58 -10.08
C ARG A 120 0.75 18.35 -8.65
N PHE A 121 0.13 17.21 -8.40
CA PHE A 121 -0.29 16.81 -7.06
C PHE A 121 0.93 16.74 -6.10
N SER A 122 2.03 16.17 -6.55
CA SER A 122 3.27 16.05 -5.74
C SER A 122 3.84 17.40 -5.28
N ALA A 123 3.58 18.47 -6.04
CA ALA A 123 4.02 19.84 -5.71
C ALA A 123 3.00 20.64 -4.88
N ALA A 124 1.79 20.10 -4.67
CA ALA A 124 0.75 20.76 -3.87
C ALA A 124 1.14 20.78 -2.38
N ALA A 125 0.63 21.79 -1.66
CA ALA A 125 0.73 21.84 -0.20
C ALA A 125 -0.04 20.68 0.45
N GLU A 126 0.33 20.27 1.66
CA GLU A 126 -0.28 19.11 2.34
C GLU A 126 -1.82 19.25 2.48
N GLU A 127 -2.30 20.44 2.82
CA GLU A 127 -3.74 20.71 2.89
C GLU A 127 -4.44 20.58 1.54
N GLN A 128 -3.77 20.97 0.45
CA GLN A 128 -4.28 20.84 -0.91
C GLN A 128 -4.34 19.38 -1.34
N LYS A 129 -3.28 18.60 -1.05
CA LYS A 129 -3.25 17.16 -1.29
C LYS A 129 -4.38 16.44 -0.57
N LEU A 130 -4.62 16.80 0.70
CA LEU A 130 -5.70 16.21 1.47
C LEU A 130 -7.09 16.52 0.88
N LYS A 131 -7.31 17.74 0.36
CA LYS A 131 -8.56 18.08 -0.33
C LYS A 131 -8.74 17.26 -1.61
N VAL A 132 -7.71 17.12 -2.43
CA VAL A 132 -7.77 16.26 -3.63
C VAL A 132 -8.10 14.82 -3.25
N LEU A 133 -7.43 14.25 -2.24
CA LEU A 133 -7.72 12.90 -1.77
C LEU A 133 -9.16 12.74 -1.27
N THR A 134 -9.68 13.74 -0.57
CA THR A 134 -11.07 13.74 -0.09
C THR A 134 -12.06 13.68 -1.25
N HIS A 135 -11.81 14.39 -2.34
CA HIS A 135 -12.64 14.31 -3.55
C HIS A 135 -12.58 12.90 -4.16
N LEU A 136 -11.37 12.34 -4.34
CA LEU A 136 -11.19 11.00 -4.89
C LEU A 136 -11.90 9.92 -4.05
N SER A 137 -11.83 10.04 -2.71
CA SER A 137 -12.48 9.09 -1.81
C SER A 137 -14.01 9.20 -1.85
N ALA A 138 -14.55 10.41 -1.90
CA ALA A 138 -15.99 10.64 -1.98
C ALA A 138 -16.60 10.11 -3.29
N ASP A 139 -15.89 10.21 -4.40
CA ASP A 139 -16.33 9.67 -5.68
C ASP A 139 -16.30 8.13 -5.65
N SER A 140 -15.27 7.53 -5.07
CA SER A 140 -15.19 6.08 -4.86
C SER A 140 -16.33 5.54 -3.99
N GLU A 141 -16.76 6.26 -2.95
CA GLU A 141 -17.87 5.86 -2.07
C GLU A 141 -19.23 5.99 -2.76
N LYS A 142 -19.46 7.02 -3.57
CA LYS A 142 -20.68 7.18 -4.36
C LYS A 142 -20.87 6.03 -5.34
N GLU A 143 -19.79 5.54 -5.95
CA GLU A 143 -19.85 4.39 -6.85
C GLU A 143 -20.21 3.11 -6.13
N MET A 144 -19.66 2.87 -4.94
CA MET A 144 -19.99 1.69 -4.13
C MET A 144 -21.45 1.67 -3.68
N SER A 145 -22.07 2.85 -3.48
CA SER A 145 -23.45 2.98 -3.03
C SER A 145 -24.48 2.96 -4.17
N SER A 146 -24.05 3.17 -5.41
CA SER A 146 -24.95 3.12 -6.57
C SER A 146 -25.17 1.68 -7.02
N GLU A 147 -26.39 1.16 -6.89
CA GLU A 147 -26.83 -0.13 -7.44
C GLU A 147 -26.83 -0.18 -8.98
N ARG A 148 -26.39 0.87 -9.65
CA ARG A 148 -26.29 0.92 -11.11
C ARG A 148 -25.05 0.14 -11.53
N ARG A 149 -25.31 -1.05 -12.07
CA ARG A 149 -24.32 -1.84 -12.78
C ARG A 149 -23.61 -0.99 -13.83
N HIS A 150 -22.37 -0.66 -13.57
CA HIS A 150 -21.24 -0.53 -14.45
C HIS A 150 -21.34 0.32 -15.72
N THR A 151 -20.99 1.57 -15.57
CA THR A 151 -19.79 2.08 -16.21
C THR A 151 -18.89 2.51 -15.05
N PRO A 152 -17.73 1.87 -14.84
CA PRO A 152 -16.78 2.30 -13.79
C PRO A 152 -16.39 3.74 -14.10
N SER A 153 -16.55 4.67 -13.14
CA SER A 153 -15.87 5.95 -13.31
C SER A 153 -14.38 5.69 -13.14
N ASP A 154 -13.59 6.14 -14.08
CA ASP A 154 -12.16 5.87 -14.12
C ASP A 154 -11.45 6.32 -12.82
N THR A 155 -11.99 7.32 -12.12
CA THR A 155 -11.40 7.90 -10.92
C THR A 155 -11.68 7.09 -9.66
N GLY A 156 -12.89 6.59 -9.49
CA GLY A 156 -13.27 5.77 -8.33
C GLY A 156 -12.56 4.44 -8.30
N ASP A 157 -12.45 3.78 -9.43
CA ASP A 157 -11.70 2.54 -9.59
C ASP A 157 -10.20 2.75 -9.37
N PHE A 158 -9.63 3.88 -9.82
CA PHE A 158 -8.24 4.22 -9.55
C PHE A 158 -7.97 4.38 -8.06
N PHE A 159 -8.75 5.20 -7.35
CA PHE A 159 -8.51 5.45 -5.93
C PHE A 159 -8.67 4.19 -5.10
N LYS A 160 -9.67 3.37 -5.40
CA LYS A 160 -9.88 2.08 -4.75
C LYS A 160 -8.71 1.14 -4.96
N THR A 161 -8.23 1.02 -6.21
CA THR A 161 -7.08 0.18 -6.57
C THR A 161 -5.80 0.71 -5.93
N LEU A 162 -5.57 2.02 -5.98
CA LEU A 162 -4.43 2.67 -5.35
C LEU A 162 -4.39 2.42 -3.84
N ARG A 163 -5.52 2.61 -3.17
CA ARG A 163 -5.65 2.35 -1.72
C ARG A 163 -5.34 0.89 -1.39
N LEU A 164 -5.90 -0.03 -2.17
CA LEU A 164 -5.63 -1.46 -2.02
C LEU A 164 -4.15 -1.78 -2.16
N HIS A 165 -3.54 -1.36 -3.25
CA HIS A 165 -2.13 -1.63 -3.51
C HIS A 165 -1.21 -0.94 -2.50
N THR A 166 -1.60 0.25 -1.99
CA THR A 166 -0.85 0.94 -0.93
C THR A 166 -0.84 0.12 0.37
N VAL A 167 -1.99 -0.39 0.79
CA VAL A 167 -2.09 -1.24 1.99
C VAL A 167 -1.37 -2.57 1.80
N MET A 168 -1.52 -3.18 0.63
CA MET A 168 -0.80 -4.41 0.30
C MET A 168 0.71 -4.20 0.37
N GLY A 169 1.25 -3.17 -0.29
CA GLY A 169 2.68 -2.88 -0.27
C GLY A 169 3.20 -2.48 1.11
N PHE A 170 2.34 -1.94 1.97
CA PHE A 170 2.71 -1.61 3.35
C PHE A 170 2.73 -2.83 4.29
N LEU A 171 1.92 -3.86 4.02
CA LEU A 171 1.74 -5.03 4.89
C LEU A 171 2.25 -6.35 4.30
N VAL A 172 2.66 -6.36 3.04
CA VAL A 172 3.21 -7.56 2.38
C VAL A 172 4.48 -8.00 3.11
N ASP A 173 4.85 -9.27 2.93
CA ASP A 173 6.18 -9.72 3.32
C ASP A 173 7.25 -8.84 2.63
N PRO A 174 8.32 -8.40 3.33
CA PRO A 174 9.38 -7.61 2.72
C PRO A 174 9.99 -8.21 1.46
N GLU A 175 9.96 -9.52 1.31
CA GLU A 175 10.36 -10.21 0.09
C GLU A 175 9.49 -9.80 -1.12
N GLY A 176 8.28 -9.30 -0.90
CA GLY A 176 7.38 -8.75 -1.92
C GLY A 176 7.74 -7.35 -2.41
N GLY A 177 8.85 -6.76 -1.95
CA GLY A 177 9.33 -5.46 -2.39
C GLY A 177 8.75 -4.25 -1.66
N GLY A 178 7.72 -4.46 -0.83
CA GLY A 178 7.17 -3.47 0.10
C GLY A 178 7.58 -3.75 1.54
N ASN A 179 6.90 -3.11 2.49
CA ASN A 179 7.06 -3.34 3.94
C ASN A 179 8.54 -3.42 4.37
N ARG A 180 9.38 -2.58 3.78
CA ARG A 180 10.82 -2.57 4.03
C ARG A 180 11.10 -2.49 5.53
N ASP A 181 12.05 -3.28 6.00
CA ASP A 181 12.43 -3.37 7.41
C ASP A 181 11.26 -3.71 8.35
N PHE A 182 10.22 -4.37 7.81
CA PHE A 182 9.00 -4.75 8.53
C PHE A 182 8.25 -3.57 9.15
N VAL A 183 8.39 -2.38 8.59
CA VAL A 183 7.78 -1.15 9.16
C VAL A 183 6.26 -1.25 9.27
N GLY A 184 5.59 -1.83 8.29
CA GLY A 184 4.15 -2.04 8.31
C GLY A 184 3.72 -3.01 9.41
N TRP A 185 4.40 -4.15 9.53
CA TRP A 185 4.11 -5.12 10.59
C TRP A 185 4.35 -4.55 11.97
N LYS A 186 5.45 -3.85 12.18
CA LYS A 186 5.74 -3.15 13.45
C LYS A 186 4.67 -2.11 13.78
N THR A 187 4.17 -1.39 12.77
CA THR A 187 3.13 -0.36 12.95
C THR A 187 1.81 -0.95 13.44
N ILE A 188 1.43 -2.15 12.96
CA ILE A 188 0.22 -2.85 13.42
C ILE A 188 0.45 -3.73 14.66
N GLY A 189 1.68 -3.77 15.19
CA GLY A 189 2.05 -4.57 16.36
C GLY A 189 2.25 -6.05 16.05
N ARG A 190 2.50 -6.42 14.79
CA ARG A 190 2.87 -7.78 14.41
C ARG A 190 4.39 -7.94 14.55
N ASP A 191 4.82 -9.02 15.18
CA ASP A 191 6.23 -9.37 15.22
C ASP A 191 6.75 -9.73 13.82
N PRO A 192 7.97 -9.33 13.47
CA PRO A 192 8.61 -9.66 12.20
C PRO A 192 9.16 -11.08 12.19
N ALA A 193 8.30 -12.06 12.44
CA ALA A 193 8.64 -13.47 12.47
C ALA A 193 7.81 -14.24 11.46
N HIS A 194 8.45 -15.19 10.76
CA HIS A 194 7.78 -16.08 9.80
C HIS A 194 7.32 -17.40 10.44
N SER A 195 7.89 -17.74 11.61
CA SER A 195 7.50 -18.91 12.39
C SER A 195 7.47 -18.59 13.88
N PHE A 196 6.69 -19.34 14.62
CA PHE A 196 6.50 -19.17 16.06
C PHE A 196 6.65 -20.53 16.74
N SER A 197 7.30 -20.53 17.91
CA SER A 197 7.32 -21.73 18.76
C SER A 197 6.01 -21.87 19.54
N PRO A 198 5.59 -23.08 19.91
CA PRO A 198 4.41 -23.26 20.75
C PRO A 198 4.56 -22.54 22.11
N PRO A 199 3.48 -22.01 22.67
CA PRO A 199 2.10 -22.01 22.17
C PRO A 199 1.92 -21.11 20.94
N PHE A 200 1.00 -21.48 20.03
CA PHE A 200 0.84 -20.82 18.74
C PHE A 200 -0.22 -19.73 18.77
N GLY A 201 0.09 -18.64 18.05
CA GLY A 201 -0.84 -17.58 17.73
C GLY A 201 -0.55 -16.27 18.42
N PHE A 202 -1.05 -15.21 17.81
CA PHE A 202 -0.85 -13.85 18.29
C PHE A 202 -1.45 -13.63 19.69
N TYR A 203 -2.53 -14.34 20.02
CA TYR A 203 -3.20 -14.25 21.32
C TYR A 203 -2.40 -14.88 22.46
N ASP A 204 -1.42 -15.71 22.14
CA ASP A 204 -0.58 -16.40 23.12
C ASP A 204 0.71 -15.63 23.46
N LYS A 205 0.87 -14.43 22.91
CA LYS A 205 2.08 -13.59 23.11
C LYS A 205 2.36 -13.28 24.60
N ASP A 206 1.33 -13.25 25.42
CA ASP A 206 1.43 -12.99 26.85
C ASP A 206 1.66 -14.28 27.66
N TYR A 207 1.74 -15.45 26.99
CA TYR A 207 2.00 -16.72 27.65
C TYR A 207 3.47 -16.80 28.11
N PRO A 208 3.73 -17.17 29.36
CA PRO A 208 5.09 -17.29 29.87
C PRO A 208 5.91 -18.25 29.01
N GLY A 209 7.02 -17.78 28.47
CA GLY A 209 7.92 -18.60 27.62
C GLY A 209 7.66 -18.47 26.11
N TRP A 210 6.62 -17.72 25.68
CA TRP A 210 6.43 -17.44 24.26
C TRP A 210 7.59 -16.57 23.73
N GLN A 211 8.16 -16.98 22.62
CA GLN A 211 9.19 -16.24 21.90
C GLN A 211 8.92 -16.35 20.39
N PRO A 212 8.84 -15.24 19.65
CA PRO A 212 8.77 -15.29 18.20
C PRO A 212 10.06 -15.87 17.64
N ALA A 213 9.97 -16.73 16.63
CA ALA A 213 11.13 -17.16 15.88
C ALA A 213 11.68 -15.99 15.06
N THR A 214 12.89 -15.55 15.35
CA THR A 214 13.56 -14.52 14.57
C THR A 214 14.39 -15.15 13.45
N ALA A 215 14.59 -14.46 12.33
CA ALA A 215 15.36 -14.93 11.18
C ALA A 215 16.80 -15.38 11.52
N GLU A 216 17.29 -15.03 12.70
CA GLU A 216 18.61 -15.48 13.22
C GLU A 216 18.58 -16.88 13.84
N THR A 217 17.41 -17.35 14.25
CA THR A 217 17.26 -18.69 14.88
C THR A 217 17.12 -19.83 13.86
N GLU A 218 16.81 -19.51 12.60
CA GLU A 218 16.69 -20.51 11.52
C GLU A 218 18.04 -20.97 10.92
N LYS A 219 19.16 -20.40 11.38
CA LYS A 219 20.52 -20.73 10.87
C LYS A 219 21.31 -21.68 11.77
N LYS A 220 20.66 -22.51 12.57
CA LYS A 220 21.34 -23.57 13.32
C LYS A 220 20.86 -24.95 12.92
#